data_7896d8be2f4523622031aff14fb58199
#
_entry.id   7896d8be2f4523622031aff14fb58199
#
_cell.length_a   1.000
_cell.length_b   1.000
_cell.length_c   1.000
_cell.angle_alpha   90.00
_cell.angle_beta   90.00
_cell.angle_gamma   90.00
#
_symmetry.space_group_name_H-M   'P 1'
#
loop_
_entity.id
_entity.type
_entity.pdbx_description
1 polymer ?
#
loop_
_entity_poly.entity_id
_entity_poly.type
_entity_poly.pdbx_seq_one_letter_code
_entity_poly.pdbx_strand_id
1 'polypeptide(L)'
;MANIQPKSLWVGGQEKTASVLNLRSISDDLATSAHFYWELKEADVVVDEETTRGQVLQCGNLAMSGEDYQLWSTVTDINQQAYNWAAVQLNLILV
;
A
#
# COMPACT_ATOMS: atom_id res chain seq x y z
N MET A 1 4.98 1.80 5.86
CA MET A 1 5.05 0.67 4.89
C MET A 1 4.59 -0.60 5.56
N ALA A 2 3.97 -1.47 4.81
CA ALA A 2 3.50 -2.76 5.31
C ALA A 2 4.05 -3.89 4.44
N ASN A 3 4.37 -5.01 5.06
CA ASN A 3 4.75 -6.21 4.34
C ASN A 3 3.49 -6.95 3.89
N ILE A 4 3.53 -7.50 2.68
CA ILE A 4 2.44 -8.29 2.12
C ILE A 4 2.97 -9.66 1.73
N GLN A 5 2.05 -10.63 1.56
CA GLN A 5 2.44 -11.88 0.93
C GLN A 5 2.95 -11.59 -0.49
N PRO A 6 4.05 -12.21 -0.91
CA PRO A 6 4.62 -11.94 -2.23
C PRO A 6 3.58 -12.12 -3.34
N LYS A 7 3.53 -11.14 -4.24
CA LYS A 7 2.62 -11.14 -5.37
C LYS A 7 3.42 -10.93 -6.66
N SER A 8 3.28 -11.84 -7.62
CA SER A 8 3.97 -11.74 -8.90
C SER A 8 3.27 -10.73 -9.81
N LEU A 9 4.05 -9.85 -10.42
CA LEU A 9 3.58 -8.83 -11.34
C LEU A 9 4.43 -8.84 -12.62
N TRP A 10 3.81 -8.51 -13.75
CA TRP A 10 4.54 -8.28 -15.00
C TRP A 10 4.91 -6.81 -15.11
N VAL A 11 6.21 -6.53 -15.16
CA VAL A 11 6.74 -5.18 -15.25
C VAL A 11 7.82 -5.15 -16.33
N GLY A 12 7.61 -4.38 -17.38
CA GLY A 12 8.59 -4.24 -18.45
C GLY A 12 8.92 -5.55 -19.17
N GLY A 13 7.95 -6.46 -19.27
CA GLY A 13 8.15 -7.76 -19.93
C GLY A 13 8.80 -8.82 -19.06
N GLN A 14 8.98 -8.55 -17.77
CA GLN A 14 9.57 -9.47 -16.81
C GLN A 14 8.64 -9.70 -15.63
N GLU A 15 8.69 -10.91 -15.07
CA GLU A 15 7.98 -11.19 -13.84
C GLU A 15 8.79 -10.66 -12.64
N LYS A 16 8.15 -9.85 -11.82
CA LYS A 16 8.72 -9.29 -10.60
C LYS A 16 7.83 -9.64 -9.42
N THR A 17 8.40 -9.70 -8.22
CA THR A 17 7.66 -10.04 -7.02
C THR A 17 7.58 -8.83 -6.10
N ALA A 18 6.34 -8.37 -5.84
CA ALA A 18 6.08 -7.31 -4.87
C ALA A 18 5.87 -7.93 -3.49
N SER A 19 6.52 -7.39 -2.47
CA SER A 19 6.39 -7.86 -1.09
C SER A 19 6.15 -6.73 -0.10
N VAL A 20 6.11 -5.47 -0.54
CA VAL A 20 5.90 -4.30 0.30
C VAL A 20 4.82 -3.42 -0.30
N LEU A 21 3.87 -2.99 0.54
CA LEU A 21 2.87 -1.98 0.20
C LEU A 21 3.22 -0.69 0.93
N ASN A 22 3.35 0.39 0.17
CA ASN A 22 3.52 1.73 0.71
C ASN A 22 2.26 2.53 0.40
N LEU A 23 1.69 3.17 1.42
CA LEU A 23 0.45 3.93 1.30
C LEU A 23 0.68 5.33 1.86
N ARG A 24 0.26 6.35 1.11
CA ARG A 24 0.34 7.74 1.56
C ARG A 24 -1.01 8.42 1.40
N SER A 25 -1.39 9.24 2.38
CA SER A 25 -2.54 10.11 2.23
C SER A 25 -2.17 11.27 1.32
N ILE A 26 -2.94 11.48 0.26
CA ILE A 26 -2.78 12.62 -0.65
C ILE A 26 -3.64 13.77 -0.17
N SER A 27 -4.91 13.49 0.13
CA SER A 27 -5.87 14.48 0.59
C SER A 27 -6.96 13.83 1.40
N ASP A 28 -7.55 14.60 2.30
CA ASP A 28 -8.66 14.19 3.16
C ASP A 28 -9.52 15.43 3.35
N ASP A 29 -10.80 15.34 2.99
CA ASP A 29 -11.71 16.48 3.15
C ASP A 29 -12.23 16.64 4.59
N LEU A 30 -11.82 15.72 5.47
CA LEU A 30 -12.18 15.68 6.89
C LEU A 30 -13.68 15.51 7.13
N ALA A 31 -14.42 15.13 6.12
CA ALA A 31 -15.87 15.01 6.21
C ALA A 31 -16.41 13.73 5.59
N THR A 32 -16.08 13.42 4.35
CA THR A 32 -16.70 12.32 3.60
C THR A 32 -15.74 11.42 2.86
N SER A 33 -14.52 11.86 2.55
CA SER A 33 -13.59 11.06 1.75
C SER A 33 -12.13 11.37 2.01
N ALA A 34 -11.29 10.38 1.75
CA ALA A 34 -9.84 10.51 1.78
C ALA A 34 -9.27 9.87 0.53
N HIS A 35 -8.21 10.45 -0.02
CA HIS A 35 -7.54 9.97 -1.20
C HIS A 35 -6.14 9.50 -0.82
N PHE A 36 -5.75 8.34 -1.34
CA PHE A 36 -4.46 7.72 -1.04
C PHE A 36 -3.72 7.40 -2.33
N TYR A 37 -2.39 7.50 -2.25
CA TYR A 37 -1.48 7.01 -3.28
C TYR A 37 -0.82 5.74 -2.76
N TRP A 38 -0.83 4.68 -3.56
CA TRP A 38 -0.25 3.40 -3.17
C TRP A 38 0.86 3.00 -4.12
N GLU A 39 1.83 2.26 -3.58
CA GLU A 39 2.94 1.71 -4.35
C GLU A 39 3.16 0.25 -3.92
N LEU A 40 3.33 -0.62 -4.90
CA LEU A 40 3.80 -1.99 -4.65
C LEU A 40 5.27 -2.06 -5.02
N LYS A 41 6.09 -2.54 -4.10
CA LYS A 41 7.55 -2.51 -4.22
C LYS A 41 8.14 -3.89 -3.98
N GLU A 42 9.31 -4.14 -4.57
CA GLU A 42 10.17 -5.24 -4.17
C GLU A 42 10.71 -4.99 -2.76
N ALA A 43 11.08 -6.07 -2.06
CA ALA A 43 11.75 -5.93 -0.78
C ALA A 43 13.13 -5.30 -0.96
N ASP A 44 13.56 -4.52 0.03
CA ASP A 44 14.93 -4.01 0.06
C ASP A 44 15.90 -5.19 0.20
N VAL A 45 17.05 -5.06 -0.45
CA VAL A 45 18.09 -6.08 -0.42
C VAL A 45 19.31 -5.53 0.30
N VAL A 46 19.82 -6.29 1.29
CA VAL A 46 21.04 -5.94 2.00
C VAL A 46 22.15 -6.90 1.59
N VAL A 47 23.22 -6.35 1.01
CA VAL A 47 24.40 -7.12 0.58
C VAL A 47 25.63 -6.38 1.06
N ASP A 48 26.50 -7.05 1.83
CA ASP A 48 27.75 -6.48 2.34
C ASP A 48 27.55 -5.15 3.09
N GLU A 49 26.53 -5.09 3.94
CA GLU A 49 26.14 -3.92 4.72
C GLU A 49 25.59 -2.75 3.89
N GLU A 50 25.47 -2.92 2.57
CA GLU A 50 24.81 -1.94 1.71
C GLU A 50 23.35 -2.35 1.49
N THR A 51 22.46 -1.38 1.67
CA THR A 51 21.02 -1.60 1.40
C THR A 51 20.66 -1.05 0.04
N THR A 52 20.15 -1.92 -0.82
CA THR A 52 19.56 -1.52 -2.09
C THR A 52 18.05 -1.47 -1.91
N ARG A 53 17.45 -0.30 -2.13
CA ARG A 53 16.02 -0.14 -1.99
C ARG A 53 15.27 -0.88 -3.07
N GLY A 54 14.16 -1.52 -2.68
CA GLY A 54 13.28 -2.19 -3.60
C GLY A 54 12.67 -1.23 -4.61
N GLN A 55 12.56 -1.69 -5.85
CA GLN A 55 11.98 -0.91 -6.93
C GLN A 55 10.45 -0.85 -6.81
N VAL A 56 9.86 0.29 -7.14
CA VAL A 56 8.40 0.40 -7.28
C VAL A 56 7.99 -0.33 -8.55
N LEU A 57 7.12 -1.32 -8.40
CA LEU A 57 6.66 -2.15 -9.52
C LEU A 57 5.32 -1.68 -10.07
N GLN A 58 4.45 -1.19 -9.22
CA GLN A 58 3.13 -0.73 -9.60
C GLN A 58 2.67 0.35 -8.63
N CYS A 59 1.87 1.30 -9.11
CA CYS A 59 1.36 2.37 -8.27
C CYS A 59 0.00 2.83 -8.79
N GLY A 60 -0.69 3.60 -7.96
CA GLY A 60 -1.99 4.15 -8.33
C GLY A 60 -2.62 4.93 -7.20
N ASN A 61 -3.88 5.29 -7.39
CA ASN A 61 -4.64 6.05 -6.42
C ASN A 61 -5.85 5.25 -5.95
N LEU A 62 -6.22 5.44 -4.68
CA LEU A 62 -7.44 4.90 -4.10
C LEU A 62 -8.20 6.03 -3.43
N ALA A 63 -9.54 5.95 -3.50
CA ALA A 63 -10.41 6.89 -2.80
C ALA A 63 -11.26 6.13 -1.78
N MET A 64 -11.21 6.55 -0.53
CA MET A 64 -12.04 6.02 0.55
C MET A 64 -13.18 6.97 0.79
N SER A 65 -14.42 6.48 0.76
CA SER A 65 -15.61 7.31 0.95
C SER A 65 -16.74 6.54 1.62
N GLY A 66 -17.82 7.24 2.00
CA GLY A 66 -19.00 6.64 2.60
C GLY A 66 -18.71 5.92 3.90
N GLU A 67 -19.22 4.70 4.05
CA GLU A 67 -19.06 3.92 5.28
C GLU A 67 -17.59 3.62 5.58
N ASP A 68 -16.79 3.34 4.57
CA ASP A 68 -15.38 3.04 4.74
C ASP A 68 -14.67 4.21 5.40
N TYR A 69 -14.94 5.43 4.93
CA TYR A 69 -14.37 6.63 5.52
C TYR A 69 -14.82 6.83 6.95
N GLN A 70 -16.12 6.65 7.21
CA GLN A 70 -16.67 6.83 8.55
C GLN A 70 -16.08 5.83 9.54
N LEU A 71 -15.94 4.58 9.15
CA LEU A 71 -15.34 3.56 9.99
C LEU A 71 -13.87 3.85 10.26
N TRP A 72 -13.13 4.26 9.24
CA TRP A 72 -11.72 4.60 9.36
C TRP A 72 -11.49 5.80 10.28
N SER A 73 -12.31 6.83 10.19
CA SER A 73 -12.15 8.05 10.97
C SER A 73 -12.42 7.88 12.47
N THR A 74 -13.05 6.77 12.87
CA THR A 74 -13.37 6.49 14.27
C THR A 74 -12.45 5.47 14.92
N VAL A 75 -11.53 4.86 14.17
CA VAL A 75 -10.63 3.85 14.74
C VAL A 75 -9.43 4.51 15.42
N THR A 76 -8.84 3.78 16.36
CA THR A 76 -7.71 4.26 17.15
C THR A 76 -6.41 4.25 16.33
N ASP A 77 -6.18 3.19 15.56
CA ASP A 77 -4.99 3.05 14.73
C ASP A 77 -5.35 3.29 13.26
N ILE A 78 -5.37 4.56 12.87
CA ILE A 78 -5.79 4.98 11.54
C ILE A 78 -4.83 4.48 10.45
N ASN A 79 -3.53 4.39 10.74
CA ASN A 79 -2.55 3.92 9.76
C ASN A 79 -2.76 2.44 9.45
N GLN A 80 -2.88 1.62 10.48
CA GLN A 80 -3.08 0.17 10.29
C GLN A 80 -4.40 -0.11 9.56
N GLN A 81 -5.46 0.59 9.92
CA GLN A 81 -6.75 0.41 9.27
C GLN A 81 -6.75 0.88 7.81
N ALA A 82 -6.02 1.94 7.50
CA ALA A 82 -5.86 2.39 6.12
C ALA A 82 -5.16 1.32 5.28
N TYR A 83 -4.10 0.70 5.80
CA TYR A 83 -3.42 -0.40 5.11
C TYR A 83 -4.32 -1.63 4.95
N ASN A 84 -5.09 -1.98 5.97
CA ASN A 84 -6.04 -3.09 5.89
C ASN A 84 -7.07 -2.84 4.79
N TRP A 85 -7.64 -1.65 4.74
CA TRP A 85 -8.60 -1.27 3.72
C TRP A 85 -7.99 -1.31 2.33
N ALA A 86 -6.81 -0.72 2.15
CA ALA A 86 -6.12 -0.70 0.86
C ALA A 86 -5.79 -2.11 0.38
N ALA A 87 -5.36 -3.00 1.27
CA ALA A 87 -5.07 -4.39 0.94
C ALA A 87 -6.31 -5.10 0.38
N VAL A 88 -7.48 -4.87 0.97
CA VAL A 88 -8.73 -5.43 0.46
C VAL A 88 -9.05 -4.90 -0.93
N GLN A 89 -8.90 -3.59 -1.16
CA GLN A 89 -9.16 -2.98 -2.46
C GLN A 89 -8.21 -3.48 -3.54
N LEU A 90 -6.97 -3.74 -3.17
CA LEU A 90 -5.93 -4.19 -4.10
C LEU A 90 -5.81 -5.72 -4.17
N ASN A 91 -6.64 -6.43 -3.42
CA ASN A 91 -6.64 -7.90 -3.35
C ASN A 91 -5.28 -8.44 -2.89
N LEU A 92 -4.73 -7.82 -1.83
CA LEU A 92 -3.47 -8.20 -1.21
C LEU A 92 -3.73 -8.81 0.17
N ILE A 93 -2.73 -9.53 0.67
CA ILE A 93 -2.77 -10.11 2.01
C ILE A 93 -1.62 -9.50 2.81
N LEU A 94 -1.95 -8.79 3.89
CA LEU A 94 -0.94 -8.24 4.81
C LEU A 94 -0.36 -9.37 5.67
N VAL A 95 0.93 -9.25 5.92
CA VAL A 95 1.66 -10.24 6.72
C VAL A 95 1.89 -9.69 8.12
#